data_3cb2668ee076f7cb9ac544003a4449d8
#
_entry.id   3cb2668ee076f7cb9ac544003a4449d8
#
_cell.length_a   1.000
_cell.length_b   1.000
_cell.length_c   1.000
_cell.angle_alpha   90.00
_cell.angle_beta   90.00
_cell.angle_gamma   90.00
#
_symmetry.space_group_name_H-M   'P 1'
#
loop_
_entity.id
_entity.type
_entity.pdbx_description
1 polymer ?
#
loop_
_entity_poly.entity_id
_entity_poly.type
_entity_poly.pdbx_seq_one_letter_code
_entity_poly.pdbx_strand_id
1 'polypeptide(L)'
;MKNVLKFIAFATLTFTVAVAQAQGKKKPNIIFILADDLGYGNVHSFNPNSKIPTPNLDKLTEEGIKFTRFYSGNTVCAPSRCALMTGYTMGHAWVRGNAKAKDGLAALRAQDTTLAERLKGNGYKTGMFGKWGLGDEDSKGAPHLKGFDSFYGYLDQSHAHDYYTNRLYEIVGGKTVEVPVDTTKYTEDLIVNKAVDFINANKDQPFFLYLPLTVPHAELKVPAELLKKFQHADGSSKFPPETPFEKKGNYDSQAQPHAAFAAMVNKLDTDVGTIVALIKKLGLDNDTYIFFTSDNGPHKEGGADPVFFNSSGEFRGVKRDLYEGGIRVPLIVRAPGKIAAGQVNPTPWAFWDVLPTLGELSGTATPKNIDGLSFSPLLSGKKAVKDHEYFYWQFNEDGLKEALTKGDWKLIRFKNKGTAEKLELYNLKADIGEKNNIAAKNPDTVKALYALMKQAKTPSENPRFDWSEIEK
;
A
#
# COMPACT_ATOMS: atom_id res chain seq x y z
N MET A 1 97.62 12.74 6.79
CA MET A 1 96.90 12.74 5.59
C MET A 1 95.86 11.58 5.64
N LYS A 2 94.64 11.81 6.13
CA LYS A 2 93.61 10.78 6.30
C LYS A 2 92.34 11.25 5.62
N ASN A 3 91.97 10.51 4.61
CA ASN A 3 90.74 10.72 3.89
C ASN A 3 89.52 10.24 4.71
N VAL A 4 88.55 11.09 4.94
CA VAL A 4 87.27 10.75 5.56
C VAL A 4 86.24 10.70 4.48
N LEU A 5 85.80 9.51 4.06
CA LEU A 5 84.63 9.30 3.20
C LEU A 5 83.36 9.47 4.06
N LYS A 6 82.50 10.43 3.71
CA LYS A 6 81.18 10.57 4.25
C LYS A 6 80.18 9.80 3.38
N PHE A 7 79.62 8.73 3.90
CA PHE A 7 78.44 8.07 3.32
C PHE A 7 77.17 8.89 3.65
N ILE A 8 76.51 9.37 2.64
CA ILE A 8 75.16 9.94 2.75
C ILE A 8 74.18 8.82 2.43
N ALA A 9 73.48 8.35 3.45
CA ALA A 9 72.34 7.41 3.30
C ALA A 9 71.11 8.21 2.92
N PHE A 10 70.61 8.03 1.71
CA PHE A 10 69.32 8.55 1.27
C PHE A 10 68.21 7.59 1.75
N ALA A 11 67.46 7.97 2.78
CA ALA A 11 66.26 7.28 3.20
C ALA A 11 65.10 7.73 2.35
N THR A 12 64.67 6.91 1.38
CA THR A 12 63.43 7.09 0.61
C THR A 12 62.25 6.67 1.47
N LEU A 13 61.55 7.67 2.02
CA LEU A 13 60.30 7.48 2.75
C LEU A 13 59.17 7.32 1.72
N THR A 14 58.79 6.09 1.42
CA THR A 14 57.61 5.79 0.60
C THR A 14 56.34 6.07 1.43
N PHE A 15 55.70 7.19 1.19
CA PHE A 15 54.36 7.49 1.72
C PHE A 15 53.33 6.66 0.92
N THR A 16 52.91 5.56 1.42
CA THR A 16 51.69 4.85 0.98
C THR A 16 50.50 5.65 1.45
N VAL A 17 49.92 6.48 0.56
CA VAL A 17 48.62 7.12 0.74
C VAL A 17 47.57 6.01 0.61
N ALA A 18 47.11 5.49 1.74
CA ALA A 18 45.91 4.67 1.78
C ALA A 18 44.72 5.60 1.44
N VAL A 19 44.32 5.57 0.18
CA VAL A 19 43.02 6.16 -0.23
C VAL A 19 41.93 5.28 0.43
N ALA A 20 41.54 5.65 1.63
CA ALA A 20 40.27 5.15 2.20
C ALA A 20 39.18 5.67 1.25
N GLN A 21 38.79 4.86 0.27
CA GLN A 21 37.52 5.04 -0.41
C GLN A 21 36.46 5.03 0.69
N ALA A 22 35.90 6.22 0.97
CA ALA A 22 34.67 6.31 1.71
C ALA A 22 33.64 5.51 0.90
N GLN A 23 33.47 4.22 1.25
CA GLN A 23 32.37 3.42 0.71
C GLN A 23 31.09 4.15 1.13
N GLY A 24 30.50 4.90 0.20
CA GLY A 24 29.21 5.53 0.38
C GLY A 24 28.26 4.47 0.90
N LYS A 25 27.53 4.79 1.97
CA LYS A 25 26.59 3.85 2.63
C LYS A 25 25.76 3.18 1.54
N LYS A 26 25.85 1.85 1.42
CA LYS A 26 25.13 1.07 0.40
C LYS A 26 23.63 1.39 0.51
N LYS A 27 23.01 1.80 -0.59
CA LYS A 27 21.57 2.08 -0.63
C LYS A 27 20.80 0.77 -0.37
N PRO A 28 19.79 0.76 0.52
CA PRO A 28 19.02 -0.44 0.79
C PRO A 28 18.09 -0.78 -0.39
N ASN A 29 17.81 -2.05 -0.59
CA ASN A 29 16.67 -2.47 -1.40
C ASN A 29 15.37 -2.13 -0.67
N ILE A 30 14.33 -1.85 -1.42
CA ILE A 30 13.00 -1.52 -0.89
C ILE A 30 11.98 -2.39 -1.61
N ILE A 31 11.22 -3.17 -0.84
CA ILE A 31 10.10 -3.97 -1.32
C ILE A 31 8.85 -3.46 -0.61
N PHE A 32 7.85 -3.02 -1.39
CA PHE A 32 6.57 -2.55 -0.89
C PHE A 32 5.46 -3.46 -1.43
N ILE A 33 4.94 -4.33 -0.57
CA ILE A 33 3.88 -5.30 -0.89
C ILE A 33 2.55 -4.68 -0.45
N LEU A 34 1.61 -4.60 -1.39
CA LEU A 34 0.29 -4.03 -1.18
C LEU A 34 -0.78 -5.06 -1.49
N ALA A 35 -1.60 -5.42 -0.51
CA ALA A 35 -2.80 -6.22 -0.73
C ALA A 35 -3.95 -5.34 -1.25
N ASP A 36 -4.87 -5.93 -2.00
CA ASP A 36 -6.09 -5.28 -2.50
C ASP A 36 -7.28 -5.69 -1.63
N ASP A 37 -7.87 -4.75 -0.89
CA ASP A 37 -9.05 -4.95 -0.02
C ASP A 37 -8.83 -5.90 1.17
N LEU A 38 -7.62 -6.07 1.68
CA LEU A 38 -7.37 -6.86 2.87
C LEU A 38 -7.77 -6.08 4.12
N GLY A 39 -8.69 -6.62 4.90
CA GLY A 39 -9.10 -6.02 6.16
C GLY A 39 -8.03 -6.15 7.26
N TYR A 40 -8.01 -5.17 8.17
CA TYR A 40 -7.14 -5.17 9.35
C TYR A 40 -7.26 -6.45 10.18
N GLY A 41 -8.50 -6.96 10.33
CA GLY A 41 -8.80 -8.16 11.09
C GLY A 41 -8.51 -9.49 10.39
N ASN A 42 -8.12 -9.47 9.10
CA ASN A 42 -7.74 -10.68 8.37
C ASN A 42 -6.30 -11.13 8.64
N VAL A 43 -5.44 -10.27 9.20
CA VAL A 43 -4.07 -10.60 9.56
C VAL A 43 -4.03 -11.03 11.04
N HIS A 44 -3.62 -12.28 11.30
CA HIS A 44 -3.69 -12.87 12.65
C HIS A 44 -2.86 -12.08 13.67
N SER A 45 -1.67 -11.57 13.34
CA SER A 45 -0.88 -10.74 14.25
C SER A 45 -1.53 -9.38 14.63
N PHE A 46 -2.57 -8.92 13.90
CA PHE A 46 -3.37 -7.74 14.23
C PHE A 46 -4.70 -8.10 14.89
N ASN A 47 -5.23 -9.31 14.64
CA ASN A 47 -6.45 -9.82 15.20
C ASN A 47 -6.25 -11.30 15.59
N PRO A 48 -5.93 -11.61 16.85
CA PRO A 48 -5.72 -13.00 17.31
C PRO A 48 -6.94 -13.92 17.11
N ASN A 49 -8.12 -13.34 16.89
CA ASN A 49 -9.36 -14.07 16.61
C ASN A 49 -9.61 -14.23 15.09
N SER A 50 -8.64 -13.91 14.22
CA SER A 50 -8.77 -14.15 12.78
C SER A 50 -9.01 -15.64 12.51
N LYS A 51 -10.02 -15.94 11.70
CA LYS A 51 -10.33 -17.32 11.28
C LYS A 51 -9.37 -17.84 10.21
N ILE A 52 -8.58 -16.96 9.61
CA ILE A 52 -7.68 -17.27 8.49
C ILE A 52 -6.25 -17.25 8.99
N PRO A 53 -5.48 -18.34 8.87
CA PRO A 53 -4.07 -18.34 9.29
C PRO A 53 -3.20 -17.55 8.31
N THR A 54 -2.34 -16.69 8.87
CA THR A 54 -1.37 -15.87 8.12
C THR A 54 0.05 -16.02 8.68
N PRO A 55 0.64 -17.26 8.69
CA PRO A 55 1.87 -17.53 9.41
C PRO A 55 3.09 -16.77 8.88
N ASN A 56 3.15 -16.43 7.57
CA ASN A 56 4.25 -15.67 7.00
C ASN A 56 4.17 -14.18 7.37
N LEU A 57 2.96 -13.60 7.42
CA LEU A 57 2.72 -12.24 7.90
C LEU A 57 2.96 -12.13 9.40
N ASP A 58 2.58 -13.15 10.18
CA ASP A 58 2.86 -13.22 11.61
C ASP A 58 4.37 -13.22 11.86
N LYS A 59 5.11 -14.04 11.11
CA LYS A 59 6.58 -14.08 11.18
C LYS A 59 7.21 -12.76 10.72
N LEU A 60 6.68 -12.12 9.67
CA LEU A 60 7.13 -10.80 9.24
C LEU A 60 6.97 -9.77 10.37
N THR A 61 5.87 -9.86 11.13
CA THR A 61 5.59 -9.01 12.30
C THR A 61 6.56 -9.29 13.44
N GLU A 62 6.81 -10.57 13.74
CA GLU A 62 7.76 -10.98 14.78
C GLU A 62 9.20 -10.54 14.49
N GLU A 63 9.58 -10.54 13.21
CA GLU A 63 10.93 -10.13 12.75
C GLU A 63 11.05 -8.61 12.49
N GLY A 64 9.98 -7.82 12.66
CA GLY A 64 9.92 -6.41 12.32
C GLY A 64 9.17 -5.55 13.33
N ILE A 65 8.53 -4.51 12.82
CA ILE A 65 7.65 -3.58 13.56
C ILE A 65 6.27 -3.57 12.92
N LYS A 66 5.20 -3.64 13.73
CA LYS A 66 3.84 -3.38 13.30
C LYS A 66 3.36 -2.02 13.76
N PHE A 67 2.72 -1.29 12.84
CA PHE A 67 2.03 -0.04 13.15
C PHE A 67 0.54 -0.33 13.30
N THR A 68 0.02 -0.11 14.51
CA THR A 68 -1.39 -0.42 14.82
C THR A 68 -2.35 0.68 14.42
N ARG A 69 -1.85 1.87 14.04
CA ARG A 69 -2.65 3.02 13.59
C ARG A 69 -2.09 3.58 12.28
N PHE A 70 -2.14 2.75 11.24
CA PHE A 70 -1.75 3.14 9.90
C PHE A 70 -2.98 3.23 8.99
N TYR A 71 -3.00 4.24 8.14
CA TYR A 71 -4.16 4.57 7.33
C TYR A 71 -3.85 4.50 5.83
N SER A 72 -4.77 3.94 5.07
CA SER A 72 -4.78 4.03 3.61
C SER A 72 -4.99 5.47 3.13
N GLY A 73 -4.63 5.74 1.88
CA GLY A 73 -4.83 7.06 1.28
C GLY A 73 -6.30 7.42 1.04
N ASN A 74 -7.14 6.40 0.84
CA ASN A 74 -8.59 6.51 0.70
C ASN A 74 -9.22 5.16 1.03
N THR A 75 -10.54 5.10 1.00
CA THR A 75 -11.34 3.89 1.23
C THR A 75 -11.62 3.05 -0.03
N VAL A 76 -10.98 3.38 -1.18
CA VAL A 76 -10.99 2.62 -2.44
C VAL A 76 -9.64 2.71 -3.16
N CYS A 77 -9.41 1.79 -4.09
CA CYS A 77 -8.10 1.48 -4.66
C CYS A 77 -7.38 2.66 -5.34
N ALA A 78 -7.92 3.26 -6.44
CA ALA A 78 -7.16 4.23 -7.24
C ALA A 78 -6.74 5.48 -6.46
N PRO A 79 -7.62 6.18 -5.70
CA PRO A 79 -7.20 7.35 -4.93
C PRO A 79 -6.25 6.99 -3.80
N SER A 80 -6.39 5.81 -3.17
CA SER A 80 -5.46 5.34 -2.17
C SER A 80 -4.06 5.15 -2.75
N ARG A 81 -3.96 4.47 -3.90
CA ARG A 81 -2.70 4.28 -4.64
C ARG A 81 -2.11 5.59 -5.14
N CYS A 82 -2.96 6.58 -5.51
CA CYS A 82 -2.51 7.93 -5.85
C CYS A 82 -1.83 8.61 -4.65
N ALA A 83 -2.43 8.56 -3.46
CA ALA A 83 -1.83 9.12 -2.25
C ALA A 83 -0.48 8.47 -1.92
N LEU A 84 -0.38 7.13 -2.04
CA LEU A 84 0.85 6.36 -1.85
C LEU A 84 1.97 6.82 -2.78
N MET A 85 1.65 6.99 -4.07
CA MET A 85 2.63 7.30 -5.09
C MET A 85 3.06 8.76 -5.10
N THR A 86 2.18 9.70 -4.70
CA THR A 86 2.41 11.14 -4.88
C THR A 86 2.68 11.89 -3.58
N GLY A 87 2.34 11.32 -2.41
CA GLY A 87 2.49 11.98 -1.12
C GLY A 87 1.43 13.04 -0.82
N TYR A 88 0.32 13.06 -1.56
CA TYR A 88 -0.81 13.98 -1.34
C TYR A 88 -1.99 13.28 -0.68
N THR A 89 -2.67 14.00 0.23
CA THR A 89 -4.00 13.62 0.73
C THR A 89 -5.06 13.82 -0.36
N MET A 90 -6.26 13.32 -0.13
CA MET A 90 -7.39 13.57 -1.03
C MET A 90 -7.80 15.06 -1.10
N GLY A 91 -7.31 15.88 -0.21
CA GLY A 91 -7.48 17.33 -0.28
C GLY A 91 -6.72 17.98 -1.44
N HIS A 92 -5.62 17.36 -1.90
CA HIS A 92 -4.71 17.94 -2.90
C HIS A 92 -4.38 16.99 -4.07
N ALA A 93 -4.69 15.68 -3.95
CA ALA A 93 -4.44 14.71 -5.00
C ALA A 93 -5.22 15.01 -6.27
N TRP A 94 -4.66 14.63 -7.43
CA TRP A 94 -5.34 14.72 -8.72
C TRP A 94 -6.40 13.62 -8.90
N VAL A 95 -6.08 12.36 -8.53
CA VAL A 95 -7.02 11.21 -8.60
C VAL A 95 -7.64 11.03 -7.22
N ARG A 96 -8.94 11.41 -7.09
CA ARG A 96 -9.67 11.39 -5.80
C ARG A 96 -10.76 10.33 -5.72
N GLY A 97 -10.87 9.44 -6.70
CA GLY A 97 -11.86 8.37 -6.76
C GLY A 97 -11.56 7.34 -7.83
N ASN A 98 -12.30 6.23 -7.82
CA ASN A 98 -12.25 5.27 -8.92
C ASN A 98 -12.96 5.84 -10.14
N ALA A 99 -12.35 5.66 -11.31
CA ALA A 99 -12.96 6.09 -12.58
C ALA A 99 -12.40 5.23 -13.72
N LYS A 100 -13.11 5.19 -14.86
CA LYS A 100 -12.59 4.55 -16.08
C LYS A 100 -11.59 5.49 -16.75
N ALA A 101 -10.45 4.95 -17.16
CA ALA A 101 -9.31 5.72 -17.63
C ALA A 101 -9.47 6.33 -19.04
N LYS A 102 -10.50 5.94 -19.82
CA LYS A 102 -10.63 6.30 -21.25
C LYS A 102 -10.66 7.79 -21.58
N ASP A 103 -10.94 8.67 -20.62
CA ASP A 103 -10.91 10.13 -20.79
C ASP A 103 -9.61 10.78 -20.26
N GLY A 104 -8.65 9.97 -19.79
CA GLY A 104 -7.39 10.43 -19.20
C GLY A 104 -7.52 11.12 -17.84
N LEU A 105 -8.75 11.42 -17.39
CA LEU A 105 -8.99 12.14 -16.12
C LEU A 105 -8.83 11.24 -14.89
N ALA A 106 -8.86 9.93 -15.06
CA ALA A 106 -8.58 8.95 -14.02
C ALA A 106 -7.09 8.56 -13.91
N ALA A 107 -6.24 9.08 -14.80
CA ALA A 107 -4.81 8.81 -14.85
C ALA A 107 -4.01 9.92 -14.17
N LEU A 108 -2.81 9.58 -13.67
CA LEU A 108 -1.83 10.58 -13.26
C LEU A 108 -1.42 11.46 -14.43
N ARG A 109 -1.21 12.76 -14.15
CA ARG A 109 -0.71 13.72 -15.13
C ARG A 109 0.80 13.59 -15.33
N ALA A 110 1.34 14.19 -16.39
CA ALA A 110 2.78 14.21 -16.61
C ALA A 110 3.55 14.85 -15.44
N GLN A 111 3.00 15.92 -14.83
CA GLN A 111 3.60 16.63 -13.70
C GLN A 111 3.43 15.94 -12.34
N ASP A 112 2.55 14.97 -12.20
CA ASP A 112 2.37 14.21 -10.96
C ASP A 112 3.56 13.24 -10.80
N THR A 113 4.57 13.68 -10.08
CA THR A 113 5.79 12.88 -9.85
C THR A 113 5.54 11.81 -8.81
N THR A 114 5.89 10.58 -9.16
CA THR A 114 5.67 9.41 -8.29
C THR A 114 6.90 9.08 -7.44
N LEU A 115 6.67 8.29 -6.40
CA LEU A 115 7.71 7.63 -5.62
C LEU A 115 8.70 6.86 -6.51
N ALA A 116 8.21 6.11 -7.52
CA ALA A 116 9.06 5.33 -8.41
C ALA A 116 9.96 6.21 -9.29
N GLU A 117 9.43 7.32 -9.84
CA GLU A 117 10.24 8.29 -10.60
C GLU A 117 11.37 8.86 -9.75
N ARG A 118 11.10 9.14 -8.47
CA ARG A 118 12.10 9.68 -7.55
C ARG A 118 13.19 8.67 -7.21
N LEU A 119 12.82 7.44 -6.90
CA LEU A 119 13.77 6.38 -6.60
C LEU A 119 14.61 6.03 -7.84
N LYS A 120 13.99 5.97 -9.04
CA LYS A 120 14.70 5.79 -10.31
C LYS A 120 15.71 6.90 -10.56
N GLY A 121 15.31 8.17 -10.34
CA GLY A 121 16.20 9.33 -10.44
C GLY A 121 17.37 9.28 -9.45
N ASN A 122 17.26 8.52 -8.35
CA ASN A 122 18.33 8.25 -7.40
C ASN A 122 19.06 6.92 -7.66
N GLY A 123 18.97 6.37 -8.88
CA GLY A 123 19.73 5.19 -9.31
C GLY A 123 19.19 3.83 -8.82
N TYR A 124 17.93 3.76 -8.39
CA TYR A 124 17.26 2.48 -8.15
C TYR A 124 16.79 1.86 -9.46
N LYS A 125 16.91 0.53 -9.57
CA LYS A 125 16.12 -0.23 -10.53
C LYS A 125 14.72 -0.39 -9.99
N THR A 126 13.71 -0.11 -10.82
CA THR A 126 12.32 -0.01 -10.38
C THR A 126 11.46 -1.05 -11.09
N GLY A 127 10.79 -1.89 -10.32
CA GLY A 127 9.86 -2.90 -10.82
C GLY A 127 8.49 -2.78 -10.16
N MET A 128 7.46 -3.02 -10.95
CA MET A 128 6.10 -3.12 -10.47
C MET A 128 5.44 -4.36 -11.03
N PHE A 129 4.84 -5.18 -10.17
CA PHE A 129 4.16 -6.42 -10.58
C PHE A 129 2.82 -6.52 -9.85
N GLY A 130 1.71 -6.47 -10.61
CA GLY A 130 0.35 -6.47 -10.09
C GLY A 130 -0.55 -5.38 -10.65
N LYS A 131 -1.45 -4.82 -9.82
CA LYS A 131 -2.48 -3.85 -10.22
C LYS A 131 -1.99 -2.41 -10.09
N TRP A 132 -1.99 -1.65 -11.20
CA TRP A 132 -1.62 -0.24 -11.22
C TRP A 132 -2.76 0.70 -10.80
N GLY A 133 -3.74 0.86 -11.67
CA GLY A 133 -4.94 1.65 -11.41
C GLY A 133 -4.80 3.17 -11.52
N LEU A 134 -3.69 3.70 -12.05
CA LEU A 134 -3.41 5.13 -12.15
C LEU A 134 -3.06 5.60 -13.57
N GLY A 135 -3.45 4.81 -14.57
CA GLY A 135 -3.33 5.12 -15.98
C GLY A 135 -3.27 3.88 -16.87
N ASP A 136 -3.77 4.01 -18.10
CA ASP A 136 -3.68 2.99 -19.14
C ASP A 136 -2.39 3.15 -19.96
N GLU A 137 -2.19 2.28 -20.95
CA GLU A 137 -0.97 2.20 -21.77
C GLU A 137 -0.68 3.47 -22.57
N ASP A 138 -1.72 4.21 -22.99
CA ASP A 138 -1.63 5.42 -23.81
C ASP A 138 -1.66 6.72 -22.99
N SER A 139 -1.96 6.64 -21.69
CA SER A 139 -2.07 7.81 -20.82
C SER A 139 -0.71 8.32 -20.32
N LYS A 140 -0.68 9.56 -19.83
CA LYS A 140 0.49 10.11 -19.13
C LYS A 140 0.77 9.42 -17.78
N GLY A 141 -0.22 8.65 -17.28
CA GLY A 141 -0.12 7.83 -16.08
C GLY A 141 0.40 6.42 -16.32
N ALA A 142 0.77 6.02 -17.55
CA ALA A 142 1.27 4.69 -17.86
C ALA A 142 2.51 4.33 -17.01
N PRO A 143 2.64 3.08 -16.52
CA PRO A 143 3.74 2.67 -15.63
C PRO A 143 5.13 3.05 -16.11
N HIS A 144 5.43 2.88 -17.42
CA HIS A 144 6.72 3.24 -18.01
C HIS A 144 7.01 4.75 -17.97
N LEU A 145 5.98 5.61 -17.96
CA LEU A 145 6.09 7.06 -17.80
C LEU A 145 6.12 7.52 -16.35
N LYS A 146 5.77 6.62 -15.42
CA LYS A 146 5.67 6.87 -13.98
C LYS A 146 6.79 6.21 -13.18
N GLY A 147 7.94 5.98 -13.84
CA GLY A 147 9.19 5.66 -13.18
C GLY A 147 9.49 4.17 -13.03
N PHE A 148 8.70 3.27 -13.61
CA PHE A 148 9.01 1.84 -13.59
C PHE A 148 9.85 1.41 -14.80
N ASP A 149 10.95 0.70 -14.54
CA ASP A 149 11.79 0.07 -15.57
C ASP A 149 11.15 -1.24 -16.06
N SER A 150 10.48 -1.96 -15.16
CA SER A 150 9.79 -3.22 -15.42
C SER A 150 8.37 -3.16 -14.86
N PHE A 151 7.43 -3.68 -15.61
CA PHE A 151 6.03 -3.81 -15.21
C PHE A 151 5.44 -5.09 -15.80
N TYR A 152 4.62 -5.81 -15.02
CA TYR A 152 3.76 -6.87 -15.51
C TYR A 152 2.51 -6.96 -14.63
N GLY A 153 1.32 -6.87 -15.24
CA GLY A 153 0.07 -6.93 -14.49
C GLY A 153 -1.10 -6.19 -15.14
N TYR A 154 -1.98 -5.66 -14.32
CA TYR A 154 -3.21 -5.00 -14.70
C TYR A 154 -3.08 -3.48 -14.67
N LEU A 155 -3.63 -2.78 -15.68
CA LEU A 155 -3.63 -1.32 -15.71
C LEU A 155 -4.87 -0.73 -15.04
N ASP A 156 -6.04 -1.36 -15.17
CA ASP A 156 -7.30 -0.83 -14.67
C ASP A 156 -7.95 -1.69 -13.57
N GLN A 157 -8.91 -1.07 -12.87
CA GLN A 157 -9.58 -1.69 -11.72
C GLN A 157 -10.49 -2.87 -12.14
N SER A 158 -11.19 -2.74 -13.26
CA SER A 158 -12.19 -3.73 -13.69
C SER A 158 -11.55 -5.00 -14.24
N HIS A 159 -10.45 -4.85 -15.00
CA HIS A 159 -9.69 -5.97 -15.52
C HIS A 159 -9.00 -6.78 -14.41
N ALA A 160 -8.59 -6.12 -13.34
CA ALA A 160 -7.95 -6.76 -12.19
C ALA A 160 -8.89 -7.68 -11.38
N HIS A 161 -10.17 -7.79 -11.76
CA HIS A 161 -11.13 -8.74 -11.18
C HIS A 161 -11.09 -10.13 -11.84
N ASP A 162 -10.43 -10.27 -13.00
CA ASP A 162 -10.33 -11.53 -13.75
C ASP A 162 -8.97 -12.19 -13.51
N TYR A 163 -8.95 -13.21 -12.67
CA TYR A 163 -7.74 -13.96 -12.31
C TYR A 163 -7.31 -14.99 -13.34
N TYR A 164 -8.11 -15.24 -14.39
CA TYR A 164 -7.82 -16.17 -15.48
C TYR A 164 -7.98 -15.49 -16.85
N THR A 165 -7.55 -14.24 -16.91
CA THR A 165 -7.66 -13.40 -18.12
C THR A 165 -6.79 -13.91 -19.27
N ASN A 166 -7.16 -13.53 -20.50
CA ASN A 166 -6.38 -13.84 -21.70
C ASN A 166 -5.28 -12.82 -22.02
N ARG A 167 -5.16 -11.74 -21.22
CA ARG A 167 -4.18 -10.67 -21.44
C ARG A 167 -3.74 -10.04 -20.12
N LEU A 168 -2.53 -9.52 -20.11
CA LEU A 168 -1.99 -8.60 -19.13
C LEU A 168 -1.19 -7.53 -19.87
N TYR A 169 -0.51 -6.66 -19.12
CA TYR A 169 0.34 -5.63 -19.70
C TYR A 169 1.77 -5.77 -19.18
N GLU A 170 2.75 -5.46 -20.05
CA GLU A 170 4.18 -5.53 -19.73
C GLU A 170 4.91 -4.33 -20.31
N ILE A 171 6.02 -3.90 -19.70
CA ILE A 171 6.94 -2.95 -20.32
C ILE A 171 7.87 -3.71 -21.28
N VAL A 172 7.69 -3.50 -22.58
CA VAL A 172 8.54 -4.06 -23.65
C VAL A 172 9.08 -2.91 -24.50
N GLY A 173 10.39 -2.87 -24.69
CA GLY A 173 11.02 -1.80 -25.49
C GLY A 173 10.78 -0.39 -24.92
N GLY A 174 10.60 -0.25 -23.60
CA GLY A 174 10.36 1.03 -22.93
C GLY A 174 8.92 1.56 -23.04
N LYS A 175 7.96 0.72 -23.48
CA LYS A 175 6.53 1.07 -23.56
C LYS A 175 5.71 0.01 -22.83
N THR A 176 4.63 0.43 -22.22
CA THR A 176 3.62 -0.49 -21.68
C THR A 176 2.76 -0.99 -22.83
N VAL A 177 2.71 -2.31 -23.03
CA VAL A 177 1.97 -2.96 -24.11
C VAL A 177 1.15 -4.14 -23.57
N GLU A 178 0.05 -4.46 -24.24
CA GLU A 178 -0.73 -5.66 -23.95
C GLU A 178 0.05 -6.91 -24.38
N VAL A 179 0.02 -7.94 -23.55
CA VAL A 179 0.63 -9.25 -23.81
C VAL A 179 -0.37 -10.38 -23.56
N PRO A 180 -0.40 -11.41 -24.42
CA PRO A 180 -1.32 -12.54 -24.25
C PRO A 180 -0.94 -13.40 -23.04
N VAL A 181 -1.96 -13.95 -22.38
CA VAL A 181 -1.82 -14.84 -21.23
C VAL A 181 -2.64 -16.11 -21.48
N ASP A 182 -2.11 -17.25 -21.09
CA ASP A 182 -2.83 -18.52 -21.08
C ASP A 182 -3.91 -18.48 -19.98
N THR A 183 -5.17 -18.57 -20.38
CA THR A 183 -6.35 -18.52 -19.48
C THR A 183 -6.45 -19.69 -18.50
N THR A 184 -5.59 -20.70 -18.61
CA THR A 184 -5.47 -21.79 -17.63
C THR A 184 -4.53 -21.44 -16.47
N LYS A 185 -3.81 -20.32 -16.57
CA LYS A 185 -2.86 -19.85 -15.57
C LYS A 185 -3.50 -18.84 -14.62
N TYR A 186 -3.27 -19.03 -13.35
CA TYR A 186 -3.67 -18.07 -12.32
C TYR A 186 -2.74 -16.85 -12.35
N THR A 187 -3.28 -15.69 -12.62
CA THR A 187 -2.49 -14.47 -12.88
C THR A 187 -1.64 -14.04 -11.68
N GLU A 188 -2.11 -14.30 -10.46
CA GLU A 188 -1.33 -14.02 -9.25
C GLU A 188 0.00 -14.77 -9.23
N ASP A 189 0.02 -16.05 -9.67
CA ASP A 189 1.26 -16.83 -9.79
C ASP A 189 2.20 -16.24 -10.84
N LEU A 190 1.66 -15.79 -11.98
CA LEU A 190 2.45 -15.15 -13.03
C LEU A 190 3.09 -13.85 -12.54
N ILE A 191 2.31 -13.02 -11.82
CA ILE A 191 2.74 -11.75 -11.24
C ILE A 191 3.87 -11.97 -10.24
N VAL A 192 3.69 -12.90 -9.30
CA VAL A 192 4.71 -13.21 -8.27
C VAL A 192 5.98 -13.80 -8.90
N ASN A 193 5.86 -14.67 -9.91
CA ASN A 193 7.01 -15.21 -10.63
C ASN A 193 7.81 -14.10 -11.34
N LYS A 194 7.16 -13.14 -11.99
CA LYS A 194 7.83 -11.97 -12.59
C LYS A 194 8.52 -11.08 -11.52
N ALA A 195 7.95 -10.95 -10.34
CA ALA A 195 8.60 -10.25 -9.22
C ALA A 195 9.85 -11.00 -8.73
N VAL A 196 9.79 -12.32 -8.64
CA VAL A 196 10.95 -13.20 -8.33
C VAL A 196 12.05 -13.03 -9.37
N ASP A 197 11.71 -13.06 -10.66
CA ASP A 197 12.66 -12.84 -11.76
C ASP A 197 13.33 -11.47 -11.68
N PHE A 198 12.55 -10.42 -11.39
CA PHE A 198 13.06 -9.06 -11.19
C PHE A 198 14.06 -8.97 -10.04
N ILE A 199 13.78 -9.58 -8.89
CA ILE A 199 14.69 -9.61 -7.73
C ILE A 199 16.01 -10.32 -8.13
N ASN A 200 15.92 -11.50 -8.77
CA ASN A 200 17.10 -12.26 -9.20
C ASN A 200 17.97 -11.47 -10.19
N ALA A 201 17.35 -10.76 -11.14
CA ALA A 201 18.05 -9.96 -12.15
C ALA A 201 18.72 -8.70 -11.58
N ASN A 202 18.24 -8.19 -10.43
CA ASN A 202 18.70 -6.93 -9.86
C ASN A 202 19.38 -7.07 -8.47
N LYS A 203 19.70 -8.28 -8.03
CA LYS A 203 20.26 -8.56 -6.70
C LYS A 203 21.57 -7.83 -6.38
N ASP A 204 22.33 -7.42 -7.39
CA ASP A 204 23.67 -6.81 -7.27
C ASP A 204 23.64 -5.27 -7.27
N GLN A 205 22.45 -4.66 -7.35
CA GLN A 205 22.26 -3.21 -7.35
C GLN A 205 21.01 -2.83 -6.52
N PRO A 206 20.90 -1.57 -6.04
CA PRO A 206 19.71 -1.16 -5.30
C PRO A 206 18.46 -1.21 -6.18
N PHE A 207 17.40 -1.83 -5.68
CA PHE A 207 16.13 -1.92 -6.38
C PHE A 207 14.96 -1.49 -5.49
N PHE A 208 13.92 -0.99 -6.15
CA PHE A 208 12.59 -0.76 -5.61
C PHE A 208 11.61 -1.69 -6.31
N LEU A 209 11.02 -2.58 -5.54
CA LEU A 209 9.94 -3.46 -5.98
C LEU A 209 8.62 -2.97 -5.36
N TYR A 210 7.68 -2.53 -6.18
CA TYR A 210 6.29 -2.33 -5.82
C TYR A 210 5.50 -3.55 -6.27
N LEU A 211 4.90 -4.27 -5.31
CA LEU A 211 4.17 -5.51 -5.53
C LEU A 211 2.71 -5.36 -5.08
N PRO A 212 1.87 -4.65 -5.86
CA PRO A 212 0.46 -4.47 -5.58
C PRO A 212 -0.33 -5.70 -6.07
N LEU A 213 -0.38 -6.73 -5.22
CA LEU A 213 -1.10 -7.97 -5.44
C LEU A 213 -2.61 -7.70 -5.54
N THR A 214 -3.33 -8.52 -6.30
CA THR A 214 -4.77 -8.35 -6.51
C THR A 214 -5.60 -9.09 -5.48
N VAL A 215 -5.01 -10.03 -4.75
CA VAL A 215 -5.67 -10.78 -3.67
C VAL A 215 -5.72 -9.98 -2.37
N PRO A 216 -6.82 -10.10 -1.59
CA PRO A 216 -8.01 -10.94 -1.75
C PRO A 216 -9.22 -10.24 -2.40
N HIS A 217 -9.04 -9.26 -3.30
CA HIS A 217 -10.15 -8.59 -3.99
C HIS A 217 -11.00 -9.58 -4.79
N ALA A 218 -12.32 -9.32 -4.90
CA ALA A 218 -13.19 -10.11 -5.78
C ALA A 218 -12.78 -9.95 -7.29
N GLU A 219 -13.02 -10.98 -8.15
CA GLU A 219 -13.82 -12.17 -7.89
C GLU A 219 -13.13 -13.14 -6.94
N LEU A 220 -13.93 -13.92 -6.20
CA LEU A 220 -13.38 -14.91 -5.27
C LEU A 220 -13.03 -16.21 -6.00
N LYS A 221 -11.89 -16.20 -6.70
CA LYS A 221 -11.44 -17.30 -7.55
C LYS A 221 -10.00 -17.68 -7.24
N VAL A 222 -9.78 -18.96 -7.02
CA VAL A 222 -8.46 -19.51 -6.71
C VAL A 222 -8.28 -20.85 -7.43
N PRO A 223 -7.04 -21.31 -7.64
CA PRO A 223 -6.77 -22.69 -8.08
C PRO A 223 -7.43 -23.70 -7.12
N ALA A 224 -7.92 -24.81 -7.71
CA ALA A 224 -8.63 -25.85 -6.94
C ALA A 224 -7.80 -26.42 -5.78
N GLU A 225 -6.49 -26.52 -5.94
CA GLU A 225 -5.57 -27.01 -4.91
C GLU A 225 -5.51 -26.09 -3.70
N LEU A 226 -5.65 -24.77 -3.90
CA LEU A 226 -5.70 -23.80 -2.80
C LEU A 226 -7.05 -23.89 -2.09
N LEU A 227 -8.15 -23.99 -2.84
CA LEU A 227 -9.48 -24.13 -2.26
C LEU A 227 -9.60 -25.38 -1.38
N LYS A 228 -9.04 -26.52 -1.82
CA LYS A 228 -9.02 -27.78 -1.07
C LYS A 228 -8.45 -27.67 0.34
N LYS A 229 -7.52 -26.74 0.59
CA LYS A 229 -6.98 -26.49 1.94
C LYS A 229 -8.06 -26.06 2.92
N PHE A 230 -9.12 -25.42 2.42
CA PHE A 230 -10.24 -24.87 3.19
C PHE A 230 -11.54 -25.66 3.03
N GLN A 231 -11.43 -26.88 2.51
CA GLN A 231 -12.50 -27.87 2.40
C GLN A 231 -12.19 -29.11 3.26
N HIS A 232 -13.23 -29.80 3.70
CA HIS A 232 -13.15 -31.16 4.24
C HIS A 232 -12.92 -32.17 3.11
N ALA A 233 -12.65 -33.43 3.46
CA ALA A 233 -12.40 -34.50 2.48
C ALA A 233 -13.61 -34.78 1.56
N ASP A 234 -14.82 -34.48 2.00
CA ASP A 234 -16.07 -34.59 1.23
C ASP A 234 -16.33 -33.37 0.32
N GLY A 235 -15.42 -32.39 0.28
CA GLY A 235 -15.56 -31.17 -0.49
C GLY A 235 -16.38 -30.06 0.18
N SER A 236 -16.94 -30.28 1.35
CA SER A 236 -17.65 -29.23 2.11
C SER A 236 -16.69 -28.20 2.68
N SER A 237 -17.15 -26.94 2.80
CA SER A 237 -16.34 -25.84 3.36
C SER A 237 -16.04 -26.03 4.83
N LYS A 238 -14.83 -25.63 5.25
CA LYS A 238 -14.45 -25.50 6.68
C LYS A 238 -15.05 -24.27 7.36
N PHE A 239 -15.78 -23.41 6.62
CA PHE A 239 -16.35 -22.15 7.08
C PHE A 239 -17.88 -22.08 6.90
N PRO A 240 -18.65 -23.04 7.46
CA PRO A 240 -20.10 -22.99 7.35
C PRO A 240 -20.71 -21.86 8.23
N PRO A 241 -21.91 -21.34 7.87
CA PRO A 241 -22.63 -21.68 6.64
C PRO A 241 -22.03 -20.97 5.43
N GLU A 242 -22.03 -21.63 4.26
CA GLU A 242 -21.72 -20.99 2.99
C GLU A 242 -23.00 -20.51 2.33
N THR A 243 -22.99 -19.29 1.82
CA THR A 243 -24.05 -18.76 0.96
C THR A 243 -23.48 -18.59 -0.43
N PRO A 244 -23.82 -19.47 -1.40
CA PRO A 244 -23.32 -19.37 -2.77
C PRO A 244 -23.57 -17.99 -3.35
N PHE A 245 -22.56 -17.46 -4.02
CA PHE A 245 -22.65 -16.20 -4.75
C PHE A 245 -22.97 -16.52 -6.23
N GLU A 246 -24.06 -15.96 -6.73
CA GLU A 246 -24.44 -16.04 -8.14
C GLU A 246 -23.76 -14.94 -8.94
N LYS A 247 -23.44 -15.23 -10.22
CA LYS A 247 -22.78 -14.27 -11.11
C LYS A 247 -23.50 -12.93 -11.12
N LYS A 248 -22.74 -11.84 -10.85
CA LYS A 248 -23.27 -10.48 -10.84
C LYS A 248 -22.25 -9.50 -11.38
N GLY A 249 -22.59 -8.80 -12.47
CA GLY A 249 -21.68 -7.87 -13.12
C GLY A 249 -20.43 -8.60 -13.65
N ASN A 250 -19.25 -8.15 -13.23
CA ASN A 250 -17.97 -8.74 -13.63
C ASN A 250 -17.49 -9.84 -12.68
N TYR A 251 -18.26 -10.22 -11.68
CA TYR A 251 -17.89 -11.27 -10.72
C TYR A 251 -18.58 -12.56 -11.08
N ASP A 252 -17.83 -13.62 -11.32
CA ASP A 252 -18.35 -14.96 -11.57
C ASP A 252 -18.94 -15.59 -10.31
N SER A 253 -19.77 -16.63 -10.47
CA SER A 253 -20.36 -17.38 -9.38
C SER A 253 -19.30 -18.09 -8.54
N GLN A 254 -19.53 -18.19 -7.23
CA GLN A 254 -18.71 -18.92 -6.29
C GLN A 254 -19.59 -19.74 -5.33
N ALA A 255 -19.44 -21.05 -5.37
CA ALA A 255 -20.25 -21.96 -4.54
C ALA A 255 -19.89 -21.90 -3.04
N GLN A 256 -18.64 -21.59 -2.72
CA GLN A 256 -18.11 -21.56 -1.35
C GLN A 256 -17.30 -20.27 -1.13
N PRO A 257 -17.96 -19.09 -1.07
CA PRO A 257 -17.25 -17.82 -1.01
C PRO A 257 -16.40 -17.64 0.24
N HIS A 258 -16.78 -18.19 1.41
CA HIS A 258 -15.95 -18.13 2.60
C HIS A 258 -14.65 -18.93 2.43
N ALA A 259 -14.72 -20.17 1.94
CA ALA A 259 -13.54 -20.99 1.69
C ALA A 259 -12.64 -20.35 0.62
N ALA A 260 -13.22 -19.77 -0.43
CA ALA A 260 -12.49 -19.09 -1.50
C ALA A 260 -11.78 -17.83 -0.99
N PHE A 261 -12.46 -16.99 -0.21
CA PHE A 261 -11.85 -15.80 0.40
C PHE A 261 -10.70 -16.18 1.33
N ALA A 262 -10.88 -17.20 2.18
CA ALA A 262 -9.82 -17.69 3.06
C ALA A 262 -8.62 -18.22 2.26
N ALA A 263 -8.88 -18.91 1.13
CA ALA A 263 -7.83 -19.37 0.23
C ALA A 263 -7.05 -18.23 -0.44
N MET A 264 -7.73 -17.12 -0.81
CA MET A 264 -7.09 -15.92 -1.35
C MET A 264 -6.20 -15.23 -0.33
N VAL A 265 -6.65 -15.06 0.91
CA VAL A 265 -5.82 -14.50 1.99
C VAL A 265 -4.62 -15.40 2.30
N ASN A 266 -4.79 -16.72 2.29
CA ASN A 266 -3.67 -17.66 2.46
C ASN A 266 -2.69 -17.63 1.28
N LYS A 267 -3.18 -17.41 0.04
CA LYS A 267 -2.33 -17.18 -1.14
C LYS A 267 -1.46 -15.94 -0.95
N LEU A 268 -2.06 -14.82 -0.57
CA LEU A 268 -1.35 -13.58 -0.24
C LEU A 268 -0.24 -13.82 0.80
N ASP A 269 -0.57 -14.49 1.89
CA ASP A 269 0.41 -14.83 2.93
C ASP A 269 1.57 -15.69 2.40
N THR A 270 1.26 -16.68 1.55
CA THR A 270 2.25 -17.55 0.91
C THR A 270 3.17 -16.75 -0.05
N ASP A 271 2.60 -15.79 -0.80
CA ASP A 271 3.35 -14.95 -1.72
C ASP A 271 4.33 -14.04 -0.98
N VAL A 272 3.89 -13.43 0.12
CA VAL A 272 4.78 -12.68 1.03
C VAL A 272 5.91 -13.58 1.53
N GLY A 273 5.60 -14.79 1.97
CA GLY A 273 6.58 -15.79 2.40
C GLY A 273 7.61 -16.12 1.32
N THR A 274 7.14 -16.27 0.06
CA THR A 274 8.00 -16.53 -1.10
C THR A 274 9.02 -15.42 -1.33
N ILE A 275 8.57 -14.16 -1.29
CA ILE A 275 9.46 -12.99 -1.45
C ILE A 275 10.48 -12.91 -0.29
N VAL A 276 10.03 -13.06 0.96
CA VAL A 276 10.92 -13.02 2.13
C VAL A 276 11.97 -14.14 2.08
N ALA A 277 11.55 -15.36 1.72
CA ALA A 277 12.47 -16.50 1.60
C ALA A 277 13.51 -16.29 0.49
N LEU A 278 13.12 -15.70 -0.65
CA LEU A 278 14.03 -15.36 -1.73
C LEU A 278 15.10 -14.34 -1.25
N ILE A 279 14.69 -13.26 -0.58
CA ILE A 279 15.60 -12.23 -0.07
C ILE A 279 16.62 -12.85 0.91
N LYS A 280 16.17 -13.74 1.80
CA LYS A 280 17.06 -14.50 2.70
C LYS A 280 18.02 -15.40 1.92
N LYS A 281 17.52 -16.18 0.95
CA LYS A 281 18.31 -17.09 0.11
C LYS A 281 19.43 -16.37 -0.67
N LEU A 282 19.14 -15.14 -1.13
CA LEU A 282 20.10 -14.31 -1.88
C LEU A 282 21.10 -13.55 -0.98
N GLY A 283 20.98 -13.66 0.34
CA GLY A 283 21.86 -12.95 1.29
C GLY A 283 21.59 -11.43 1.34
N LEU A 284 20.41 -10.98 0.88
CA LEU A 284 20.02 -9.56 0.81
C LEU A 284 19.29 -9.09 2.07
N ASP A 285 19.10 -9.95 3.05
CA ASP A 285 18.20 -9.74 4.19
C ASP A 285 18.53 -8.47 5.00
N ASN A 286 19.82 -8.27 5.30
CA ASN A 286 20.30 -7.10 6.05
C ASN A 286 20.31 -5.79 5.24
N ASP A 287 20.14 -5.87 3.93
CA ASP A 287 20.18 -4.73 3.01
C ASP A 287 18.79 -4.38 2.45
N THR A 288 17.72 -5.01 2.92
CA THR A 288 16.38 -4.86 2.35
C THR A 288 15.35 -4.43 3.41
N TYR A 289 14.58 -3.39 3.09
CA TYR A 289 13.34 -3.06 3.79
C TYR A 289 12.17 -3.72 3.08
N ILE A 290 11.34 -4.45 3.82
CA ILE A 290 10.09 -5.05 3.33
C ILE A 290 8.94 -4.39 4.06
N PHE A 291 8.05 -3.74 3.31
CA PHE A 291 6.80 -3.15 3.78
C PHE A 291 5.64 -4.02 3.31
N PHE A 292 4.68 -4.27 4.18
CA PHE A 292 3.42 -4.94 3.86
C PHE A 292 2.24 -4.14 4.40
N THR A 293 1.24 -3.88 3.55
CA THR A 293 -0.01 -3.19 3.94
C THR A 293 -1.15 -3.54 2.98
N SER A 294 -2.35 -2.93 3.17
CA SER A 294 -3.50 -3.03 2.26
C SER A 294 -3.89 -1.65 1.74
N ASP A 295 -4.45 -1.56 0.53
CA ASP A 295 -4.82 -0.28 -0.08
C ASP A 295 -6.08 0.37 0.51
N ASN A 296 -6.96 -0.39 1.14
CA ASN A 296 -8.12 0.06 1.94
C ASN A 296 -8.65 -1.08 2.83
N GLY A 297 -9.72 -0.81 3.55
CA GLY A 297 -10.42 -1.82 4.35
C GLY A 297 -11.10 -2.93 3.52
N PRO A 298 -11.67 -3.97 4.16
CA PRO A 298 -12.20 -5.15 3.49
C PRO A 298 -13.46 -4.83 2.67
N HIS A 299 -13.71 -5.62 1.63
CA HIS A 299 -14.85 -5.46 0.73
C HIS A 299 -16.01 -6.43 1.04
N LYS A 300 -17.16 -6.20 0.35
CA LYS A 300 -18.37 -7.05 0.38
C LYS A 300 -18.71 -7.63 -1.00
N GLU A 301 -17.79 -7.60 -1.94
CA GLU A 301 -18.02 -7.91 -3.35
C GLU A 301 -17.78 -9.40 -3.60
N GLY A 302 -18.45 -9.97 -4.63
CA GLY A 302 -18.21 -11.33 -5.10
C GLY A 302 -18.53 -12.44 -4.08
N GLY A 303 -19.34 -12.15 -3.04
CA GLY A 303 -19.67 -13.11 -1.98
C GLY A 303 -18.76 -13.01 -0.74
N ALA A 304 -17.82 -12.04 -0.70
CA ALA A 304 -17.01 -11.81 0.50
C ALA A 304 -17.90 -11.38 1.69
N ASP A 305 -17.65 -11.97 2.85
CA ASP A 305 -18.38 -11.67 4.09
C ASP A 305 -17.42 -11.14 5.18
N PRO A 306 -17.20 -9.81 5.24
CA PRO A 306 -16.33 -9.21 6.24
C PRO A 306 -16.90 -9.34 7.67
N VAL A 307 -18.21 -9.56 7.85
CA VAL A 307 -18.79 -9.77 9.17
C VAL A 307 -18.44 -11.18 9.67
N PHE A 308 -18.64 -12.20 8.83
CA PHE A 308 -18.29 -13.58 9.17
C PHE A 308 -16.81 -13.73 9.56
N PHE A 309 -15.90 -13.10 8.80
CA PHE A 309 -14.46 -13.15 9.05
C PHE A 309 -13.97 -12.12 10.07
N ASN A 310 -14.84 -11.25 10.58
CA ASN A 310 -14.44 -10.11 11.42
C ASN A 310 -13.28 -9.33 10.76
N SER A 311 -13.40 -9.11 9.44
CA SER A 311 -12.32 -8.59 8.61
C SER A 311 -11.86 -7.17 8.98
N SER A 312 -12.74 -6.36 9.58
CA SER A 312 -12.38 -5.03 10.11
C SER A 312 -11.84 -5.09 11.55
N GLY A 313 -11.87 -6.27 12.21
CA GLY A 313 -11.52 -6.40 13.62
C GLY A 313 -12.53 -5.65 14.51
N GLU A 314 -12.03 -4.82 15.41
CA GLU A 314 -12.85 -4.00 16.32
C GLU A 314 -13.40 -2.72 15.67
N PHE A 315 -13.00 -2.42 14.43
CA PHE A 315 -13.33 -1.18 13.74
C PHE A 315 -14.66 -1.28 13.02
N ARG A 316 -15.40 -0.16 12.99
CA ARG A 316 -16.61 0.01 12.20
C ARG A 316 -16.27 0.27 10.74
N GLY A 317 -17.11 -0.21 9.82
CA GLY A 317 -17.05 0.09 8.40
C GLY A 317 -16.18 -0.88 7.61
N VAL A 318 -16.24 -0.72 6.31
CA VAL A 318 -15.56 -1.53 5.29
C VAL A 318 -15.19 -0.60 4.11
N LYS A 319 -14.63 -1.12 3.04
CA LYS A 319 -14.42 -0.40 1.75
C LYS A 319 -15.62 0.49 1.42
N ARG A 320 -15.38 1.72 0.99
CA ARG A 320 -16.33 2.83 0.76
C ARG A 320 -16.83 3.55 2.01
N ASP A 321 -16.43 3.12 3.21
CA ASP A 321 -16.71 3.85 4.44
C ASP A 321 -15.48 4.66 4.89
N LEU A 322 -15.69 5.85 5.46
CA LEU A 322 -14.63 6.61 6.10
C LEU A 322 -14.56 6.40 7.63
N TYR A 323 -15.26 5.40 8.13
CA TYR A 323 -15.02 4.85 9.48
C TYR A 323 -13.68 4.12 9.52
N GLU A 324 -13.16 3.87 10.74
CA GLU A 324 -11.84 3.24 10.90
C GLU A 324 -11.69 1.96 10.07
N GLY A 325 -12.69 1.07 10.03
CA GLY A 325 -12.62 -0.19 9.28
C GLY A 325 -12.48 -0.05 7.76
N GLY A 326 -12.84 1.11 7.20
CA GLY A 326 -12.68 1.36 5.77
C GLY A 326 -11.34 1.96 5.37
N ILE A 327 -10.63 2.58 6.32
CA ILE A 327 -9.38 3.32 6.05
C ILE A 327 -8.19 2.89 6.91
N ARG A 328 -8.40 2.26 8.06
CA ARG A 328 -7.31 1.76 8.90
C ARG A 328 -6.87 0.39 8.44
N VAL A 329 -5.59 0.26 8.08
CA VAL A 329 -5.01 -0.92 7.45
C VAL A 329 -3.80 -1.43 8.25
N PRO A 330 -3.45 -2.73 8.19
CA PRO A 330 -2.24 -3.22 8.81
C PRO A 330 -1.02 -2.63 8.11
N LEU A 331 0.02 -2.25 8.86
CA LEU A 331 1.35 -1.98 8.31
C LEU A 331 2.38 -2.77 9.09
N ILE A 332 3.17 -3.56 8.37
CA ILE A 332 4.33 -4.28 8.89
C ILE A 332 5.57 -3.80 8.13
N VAL A 333 6.65 -3.49 8.85
CA VAL A 333 7.93 -3.14 8.22
C VAL A 333 9.02 -4.02 8.82
N ARG A 334 9.76 -4.74 7.95
CA ARG A 334 10.85 -5.63 8.35
C ARG A 334 12.16 -5.18 7.67
N ALA A 335 13.21 -5.04 8.45
CA ALA A 335 14.58 -4.82 7.97
C ALA A 335 15.59 -5.28 9.04
N PRO A 336 16.03 -6.54 9.02
CA PRO A 336 16.96 -7.08 10.00
C PRO A 336 18.22 -6.25 10.13
N GLY A 337 18.70 -6.07 11.37
CA GLY A 337 19.86 -5.22 11.66
C GLY A 337 19.61 -3.70 11.60
N LYS A 338 18.43 -3.26 11.11
CA LYS A 338 18.03 -1.84 11.04
C LYS A 338 16.78 -1.53 11.89
N ILE A 339 15.87 -2.48 11.98
CA ILE A 339 14.64 -2.41 12.79
C ILE A 339 14.74 -3.50 13.87
N ALA A 340 14.49 -3.15 15.12
CA ALA A 340 14.40 -4.12 16.19
C ALA A 340 13.17 -5.02 15.99
N ALA A 341 13.32 -6.31 16.20
CA ALA A 341 12.26 -7.30 16.03
C ALA A 341 11.16 -7.16 17.11
N GLY A 342 9.93 -7.54 16.76
CA GLY A 342 8.78 -7.61 17.67
C GLY A 342 8.27 -6.26 18.17
N GLN A 343 8.56 -5.15 17.47
CA GLN A 343 8.12 -3.83 17.89
C GLN A 343 6.66 -3.57 17.51
N VAL A 344 5.98 -2.80 18.37
CA VAL A 344 4.61 -2.31 18.13
C VAL A 344 4.62 -0.79 18.26
N ASN A 345 4.12 -0.10 17.25
CA ASN A 345 4.05 1.36 17.23
C ASN A 345 2.61 1.86 17.01
N PRO A 346 2.00 2.60 17.95
CA PRO A 346 0.64 3.12 17.84
C PRO A 346 0.57 4.54 17.26
N THR A 347 1.69 5.13 16.85
CA THR A 347 1.71 6.47 16.26
C THR A 347 0.96 6.46 14.92
N PRO A 348 0.03 7.39 14.70
CA PRO A 348 -0.75 7.44 13.47
C PRO A 348 0.09 7.93 12.28
N TRP A 349 0.04 7.20 11.17
CA TRP A 349 0.65 7.53 9.87
C TRP A 349 -0.25 7.07 8.74
N ALA A 350 0.00 7.55 7.52
CA ALA A 350 -0.85 7.24 6.38
C ALA A 350 -0.05 7.06 5.07
N PHE A 351 -0.74 6.68 4.01
CA PHE A 351 -0.14 6.40 2.70
C PHE A 351 0.65 7.57 2.10
N TRP A 352 0.20 8.81 2.30
CA TRP A 352 0.94 9.99 1.83
C TRP A 352 2.29 10.18 2.51
N ASP A 353 2.54 9.49 3.63
CA ASP A 353 3.80 9.51 4.37
C ASP A 353 4.85 8.53 3.83
N VAL A 354 4.44 7.61 2.95
CA VAL A 354 5.32 6.58 2.40
C VAL A 354 6.37 7.19 1.47
N LEU A 355 5.97 8.11 0.59
CA LEU A 355 6.91 8.77 -0.33
C LEU A 355 8.06 9.46 0.42
N PRO A 356 7.83 10.35 1.40
CA PRO A 356 8.93 11.00 2.13
C PRO A 356 9.71 10.00 3.01
N THR A 357 9.06 8.95 3.54
CA THR A 357 9.74 7.91 4.32
C THR A 357 10.72 7.10 3.47
N LEU A 358 10.29 6.60 2.32
CA LEU A 358 11.16 5.86 1.42
C LEU A 358 12.22 6.78 0.79
N GLY A 359 11.90 8.04 0.57
CA GLY A 359 12.86 9.07 0.18
C GLY A 359 14.00 9.18 1.20
N GLU A 360 13.69 9.34 2.48
CA GLU A 360 14.70 9.44 3.55
C GLU A 360 15.52 8.14 3.69
N LEU A 361 14.89 6.96 3.66
CA LEU A 361 15.57 5.67 3.75
C LEU A 361 16.55 5.43 2.60
N SER A 362 16.21 5.89 1.40
CA SER A 362 17.02 5.74 0.18
C SER A 362 18.03 6.87 -0.04
N GLY A 363 17.97 7.96 0.73
CA GLY A 363 18.72 9.19 0.47
C GLY A 363 18.21 9.95 -0.75
N THR A 364 16.95 9.78 -1.11
CA THR A 364 16.29 10.51 -2.23
C THR A 364 15.65 11.78 -1.72
N ALA A 365 15.85 12.89 -2.42
CA ALA A 365 15.26 14.18 -2.04
C ALA A 365 13.72 14.12 -2.08
N THR A 366 13.09 14.55 -0.98
CA THR A 366 11.64 14.64 -0.85
C THR A 366 11.13 15.99 -1.36
N PRO A 367 10.00 16.03 -2.09
CA PRO A 367 9.35 17.28 -2.45
C PRO A 367 8.91 18.07 -1.22
N LYS A 368 9.07 19.40 -1.27
CA LYS A 368 8.68 20.28 -0.14
C LYS A 368 7.18 20.58 -0.07
N ASN A 369 6.47 20.36 -1.17
CA ASN A 369 5.07 20.74 -1.36
C ASN A 369 4.10 19.55 -1.37
N ILE A 370 4.42 18.49 -0.64
CA ILE A 370 3.52 17.34 -0.41
C ILE A 370 2.94 17.40 1.01
N ASP A 371 1.87 16.66 1.24
CA ASP A 371 1.23 16.57 2.57
C ASP A 371 1.96 15.60 3.50
N GLY A 372 2.65 14.62 2.91
CA GLY A 372 3.31 13.55 3.64
C GLY A 372 4.50 14.00 4.49
N LEU A 373 4.68 13.31 5.61
CA LEU A 373 5.81 13.44 6.53
C LEU A 373 6.54 12.10 6.64
N SER A 374 7.85 12.13 6.89
CA SER A 374 8.62 10.89 7.05
C SER A 374 8.45 10.30 8.45
N PHE A 375 8.12 9.02 8.50
CA PHE A 375 8.15 8.23 9.74
C PHE A 375 9.41 7.33 9.85
N SER A 376 10.41 7.53 8.99
CA SER A 376 11.62 6.72 9.00
C SER A 376 12.35 6.69 10.35
N PRO A 377 12.37 7.79 11.16
CA PRO A 377 12.98 7.76 12.47
C PRO A 377 12.36 6.72 13.42
N LEU A 378 11.04 6.48 13.33
CA LEU A 378 10.35 5.48 14.16
C LEU A 378 10.81 4.05 13.86
N LEU A 379 11.21 3.77 12.62
CA LEU A 379 11.73 2.47 12.21
C LEU A 379 13.05 2.12 12.92
N SER A 380 13.79 3.14 13.37
CA SER A 380 15.04 2.98 14.15
C SER A 380 14.83 3.23 15.65
N GLY A 381 13.60 3.23 16.14
CA GLY A 381 13.26 3.46 17.57
C GLY A 381 13.42 4.91 18.02
N LYS A 382 13.62 5.85 17.11
CA LYS A 382 13.69 7.29 17.40
C LYS A 382 12.29 7.92 17.36
N LYS A 383 12.12 9.11 17.94
CA LYS A 383 10.88 9.88 17.79
C LYS A 383 10.79 10.48 16.40
N ALA A 384 9.55 10.64 15.88
CA ALA A 384 9.31 11.44 14.68
C ALA A 384 9.77 12.88 14.89
N VAL A 385 10.28 13.50 13.83
CA VAL A 385 10.73 14.90 13.87
C VAL A 385 9.52 15.85 13.87
N LYS A 386 8.44 15.45 13.22
CA LYS A 386 7.21 16.21 13.08
C LYS A 386 6.02 15.25 13.04
N ASP A 387 4.96 15.58 13.73
CA ASP A 387 3.70 14.86 13.71
C ASP A 387 2.67 15.61 12.84
N HIS A 388 1.71 14.88 12.28
CA HIS A 388 0.57 15.49 11.61
C HIS A 388 -0.32 16.24 12.60
N GLU A 389 -0.74 17.44 12.22
CA GLU A 389 -1.76 18.16 12.98
C GLU A 389 -3.12 17.46 12.89
N TYR A 390 -3.44 16.92 11.71
CA TYR A 390 -4.64 16.15 11.42
C TYR A 390 -4.41 15.21 10.25
N PHE A 391 -5.33 14.25 10.06
CA PHE A 391 -5.44 13.38 8.89
C PHE A 391 -6.75 13.68 8.19
N TYR A 392 -6.76 13.70 6.84
CA TYR A 392 -7.93 14.07 6.06
C TYR A 392 -8.19 13.10 4.92
N TRP A 393 -9.47 12.72 4.74
CA TRP A 393 -9.97 11.88 3.67
C TRP A 393 -11.20 12.51 3.03
N GLN A 394 -11.38 12.27 1.73
CA GLN A 394 -12.55 12.65 0.96
C GLN A 394 -12.92 11.53 0.01
N PHE A 395 -14.20 11.19 -0.07
CA PHE A 395 -14.73 10.12 -0.91
C PHE A 395 -16.14 10.46 -1.39
N ASN A 396 -16.54 10.03 -2.60
CA ASN A 396 -17.78 10.54 -3.23
C ASN A 396 -18.63 9.51 -3.96
N GLU A 397 -18.42 8.22 -3.78
CA GLU A 397 -19.43 7.26 -4.20
C GLU A 397 -20.61 7.32 -3.21
N ASP A 398 -21.85 7.37 -3.73
CA ASP A 398 -23.07 7.52 -2.94
C ASP A 398 -23.13 8.81 -2.10
N GLY A 399 -22.70 9.93 -2.68
CA GLY A 399 -22.60 11.23 -2.03
C GLY A 399 -21.20 11.56 -1.52
N LEU A 400 -21.01 12.81 -1.11
CA LEU A 400 -19.73 13.27 -0.58
C LEU A 400 -19.59 12.86 0.89
N LYS A 401 -18.52 12.16 1.17
CA LYS A 401 -18.08 11.80 2.53
C LYS A 401 -16.72 12.45 2.78
N GLU A 402 -16.56 13.07 3.93
CA GLU A 402 -15.28 13.61 4.38
C GLU A 402 -15.00 13.15 5.80
N ALA A 403 -13.77 12.84 6.13
CA ALA A 403 -13.36 12.54 7.48
C ALA A 403 -12.08 13.31 7.83
N LEU A 404 -12.03 13.82 9.06
CA LEU A 404 -10.85 14.44 9.62
C LEU A 404 -10.61 13.88 11.02
N THR A 405 -9.38 13.42 11.25
CA THR A 405 -8.94 12.95 12.58
C THR A 405 -7.86 13.88 13.12
N LYS A 406 -8.03 14.38 14.36
CA LYS A 406 -7.04 15.16 15.10
C LYS A 406 -6.92 14.61 16.52
N GLY A 407 -5.75 14.07 16.84
CA GLY A 407 -5.55 13.34 18.09
C GLY A 407 -6.48 12.12 18.17
N ASP A 408 -7.34 12.11 19.20
CA ASP A 408 -8.34 11.05 19.40
C ASP A 408 -9.72 11.40 18.84
N TRP A 409 -9.91 12.60 18.31
CA TRP A 409 -11.18 13.06 17.76
C TRP A 409 -11.27 12.78 16.26
N LYS A 410 -12.42 12.27 15.83
CA LYS A 410 -12.74 12.06 14.42
C LYS A 410 -14.10 12.66 14.09
N LEU A 411 -14.12 13.57 13.12
CA LEU A 411 -15.32 14.15 12.53
C LEU A 411 -15.55 13.53 11.16
N ILE A 412 -16.77 13.06 10.91
CA ILE A 412 -17.21 12.58 9.59
C ILE A 412 -18.37 13.45 9.13
N ARG A 413 -18.28 13.93 7.90
CA ARG A 413 -19.31 14.70 7.20
C ARG A 413 -19.88 13.88 6.06
N PHE A 414 -21.20 13.86 5.94
CA PHE A 414 -21.96 13.31 4.82
C PHE A 414 -22.78 14.42 4.17
N LYS A 415 -22.73 14.53 2.85
CA LYS A 415 -23.44 15.54 2.08
C LYS A 415 -23.90 14.96 0.75
N ASN A 416 -25.20 15.04 0.46
CA ASN A 416 -25.78 14.76 -0.83
C ASN A 416 -26.31 16.06 -1.45
N LYS A 417 -26.37 16.09 -2.78
CA LYS A 417 -26.92 17.26 -3.49
C LYS A 417 -28.35 17.55 -3.02
N GLY A 418 -28.61 18.80 -2.66
CA GLY A 418 -29.95 19.25 -2.23
C GLY A 418 -30.39 18.78 -0.84
N THR A 419 -29.51 18.12 -0.05
CA THR A 419 -29.86 17.71 1.32
C THR A 419 -29.07 18.50 2.37
N ALA A 420 -29.58 18.52 3.61
CA ALA A 420 -28.79 18.99 4.74
C ALA A 420 -27.57 18.07 4.97
N GLU A 421 -26.46 18.63 5.39
CA GLU A 421 -25.31 17.82 5.78
C GLU A 421 -25.55 17.09 7.11
N LYS A 422 -24.95 15.91 7.25
CA LYS A 422 -24.93 15.14 8.48
C LYS A 422 -23.51 15.12 9.03
N LEU A 423 -23.36 15.44 10.33
CA LEU A 423 -22.07 15.39 11.01
C LEU A 423 -22.09 14.30 12.08
N GLU A 424 -21.02 13.54 12.14
CA GLU A 424 -20.79 12.53 13.18
C GLU A 424 -19.45 12.79 13.83
N LEU A 425 -19.42 12.85 15.16
CA LEU A 425 -18.20 13.05 15.95
C LEU A 425 -17.98 11.85 16.85
N TYR A 426 -16.73 11.35 16.85
CA TYR A 426 -16.29 10.23 17.69
C TYR A 426 -15.02 10.56 18.46
N ASN A 427 -14.88 9.96 19.65
CA ASN A 427 -13.60 9.92 20.37
C ASN A 427 -13.04 8.51 20.24
N LEU A 428 -12.06 8.32 19.38
CA LEU A 428 -11.49 7.01 19.05
C LEU A 428 -10.79 6.30 20.21
N LYS A 429 -10.38 7.06 21.25
CA LYS A 429 -9.81 6.47 22.47
C LYS A 429 -10.88 5.83 23.36
N ALA A 430 -12.06 6.43 23.42
CA ALA A 430 -13.17 5.95 24.23
C ALA A 430 -14.13 5.01 23.47
N ASP A 431 -14.22 5.19 22.13
CA ASP A 431 -15.15 4.50 21.26
C ASP A 431 -14.48 4.20 19.91
N ILE A 432 -13.53 3.26 19.92
CA ILE A 432 -12.78 2.85 18.73
C ILE A 432 -13.67 2.25 17.64
N GLY A 433 -14.82 1.68 18.02
CA GLY A 433 -15.82 1.11 17.13
C GLY A 433 -16.78 2.13 16.54
N GLU A 434 -16.63 3.45 16.84
CA GLU A 434 -17.45 4.54 16.28
C GLU A 434 -18.96 4.28 16.41
N LYS A 435 -19.41 3.79 17.59
CA LYS A 435 -20.79 3.38 17.85
C LYS A 435 -21.68 4.53 18.30
N ASN A 436 -21.09 5.52 18.98
CA ASN A 436 -21.81 6.58 19.65
C ASN A 436 -21.48 7.93 19.03
N ASN A 437 -22.34 8.47 18.16
CA ASN A 437 -22.20 9.83 17.65
C ASN A 437 -22.45 10.84 18.76
N ILE A 438 -21.43 11.60 19.14
CA ILE A 438 -21.46 12.60 20.21
C ILE A 438 -21.42 14.05 19.70
N ALA A 439 -21.67 14.29 18.39
CA ALA A 439 -21.63 15.61 17.77
C ALA A 439 -22.52 16.65 18.49
N ALA A 440 -23.76 16.27 18.79
CA ALA A 440 -24.72 17.15 19.46
C ALA A 440 -24.27 17.57 20.88
N LYS A 441 -23.44 16.75 21.55
CA LYS A 441 -22.94 17.02 22.90
C LYS A 441 -21.63 17.81 22.90
N ASN A 442 -20.98 17.99 21.75
CA ASN A 442 -19.65 18.60 21.63
C ASN A 442 -19.59 19.62 20.46
N PRO A 443 -20.47 20.64 20.43
CA PRO A 443 -20.58 21.56 19.30
C PRO A 443 -19.31 22.35 19.02
N ASP A 444 -18.55 22.73 20.04
CA ASP A 444 -17.29 23.46 19.87
C ASP A 444 -16.21 22.61 19.21
N THR A 445 -16.11 21.32 19.59
CA THR A 445 -15.19 20.37 18.95
C THR A 445 -15.58 20.16 17.49
N VAL A 446 -16.88 19.98 17.19
CA VAL A 446 -17.39 19.88 15.82
C VAL A 446 -17.00 21.12 15.02
N LYS A 447 -17.25 22.33 15.54
CA LYS A 447 -16.91 23.61 14.89
C LYS A 447 -15.42 23.71 14.58
N ALA A 448 -14.56 23.35 15.53
CA ALA A 448 -13.10 23.40 15.36
C ALA A 448 -12.60 22.42 14.30
N LEU A 449 -13.04 21.16 14.35
CA LEU A 449 -12.64 20.12 13.36
C LEU A 449 -13.23 20.42 11.97
N TYR A 450 -14.43 20.95 11.90
CA TYR A 450 -15.06 21.34 10.63
C TYR A 450 -14.31 22.50 9.95
N ALA A 451 -13.82 23.46 10.73
CA ALA A 451 -12.98 24.53 10.21
C ALA A 451 -11.66 24.00 9.61
N LEU A 452 -11.02 23.04 10.28
CA LEU A 452 -9.83 22.36 9.77
C LEU A 452 -10.15 21.53 8.51
N MET A 453 -11.30 20.84 8.47
CA MET A 453 -11.75 20.06 7.30
C MET A 453 -11.88 20.94 6.06
N LYS A 454 -12.35 22.17 6.20
CA LYS A 454 -12.39 23.15 5.10
C LYS A 454 -11.02 23.61 4.64
N GLN A 455 -10.05 23.72 5.54
CA GLN A 455 -8.67 24.12 5.23
C GLN A 455 -7.84 22.99 4.64
N ALA A 456 -8.22 21.72 4.90
CA ALA A 456 -7.49 20.53 4.50
C ALA A 456 -7.62 20.19 2.99
N LYS A 457 -8.37 20.98 2.24
CA LYS A 457 -8.64 20.73 0.82
C LYS A 457 -8.62 21.99 -0.02
N THR A 458 -8.24 21.82 -1.29
CA THR A 458 -8.44 22.78 -2.36
C THR A 458 -9.48 22.25 -3.34
N PRO A 459 -10.22 23.12 -4.07
CA PRO A 459 -11.06 22.70 -5.17
C PRO A 459 -10.29 21.79 -6.12
N SER A 460 -10.94 20.73 -6.61
CA SER A 460 -10.28 19.84 -7.55
C SER A 460 -10.12 20.53 -8.91
N GLU A 461 -8.90 20.54 -9.44
CA GLU A 461 -8.64 20.92 -10.84
C GLU A 461 -9.12 19.85 -11.83
N ASN A 462 -9.37 18.64 -11.35
CA ASN A 462 -9.89 17.54 -12.14
C ASN A 462 -11.42 17.61 -12.17
N PRO A 463 -12.06 17.90 -13.34
CA PRO A 463 -13.51 18.08 -13.42
C PRO A 463 -14.30 16.81 -13.04
N ARG A 464 -13.69 15.62 -13.14
CA ARG A 464 -14.29 14.36 -12.70
C ARG A 464 -14.47 14.28 -11.18
N PHE A 465 -13.60 14.97 -10.44
CA PHE A 465 -13.58 15.00 -8.98
C PHE A 465 -13.89 16.40 -8.42
N ASP A 466 -14.58 17.24 -9.20
CA ASP A 466 -15.15 18.49 -8.72
C ASP A 466 -16.52 18.23 -8.06
N TRP A 467 -16.58 18.46 -6.76
CA TRP A 467 -17.77 18.26 -5.94
C TRP A 467 -18.51 19.57 -5.62
N SER A 468 -18.14 20.67 -6.27
CA SER A 468 -18.72 22.00 -6.01
C SER A 468 -20.25 22.02 -6.10
N GLU A 469 -20.85 21.21 -6.99
CA GLU A 469 -22.30 21.05 -7.09
C GLU A 469 -22.95 20.30 -5.91
N ILE A 470 -22.21 19.43 -5.24
CA ILE A 470 -22.68 18.72 -4.04
C ILE A 470 -22.56 19.62 -2.81
N GLU A 471 -21.56 20.50 -2.79
CA GLU A 471 -21.30 21.46 -1.71
C GLU A 471 -22.37 22.57 -1.62
N LYS A 472 -23.05 22.89 -2.72
CA LYS A 472 -24.23 23.79 -2.76
C LYS A 472 -25.45 23.12 -2.14
#